data_153dd4ef5d1d5b2a76e50d4a54f7fcb8
#
_entry.id   153dd4ef5d1d5b2a76e50d4a54f7fcb8
#
_cell.length_a   1.000
_cell.length_b   1.000
_cell.length_c   1.000
_cell.angle_alpha   90.00
_cell.angle_beta   90.00
_cell.angle_gamma   90.00
#
_symmetry.space_group_name_H-M   'P 1'
#
loop_
_entity.id
_entity.type
_entity.pdbx_description
1 polymer ?
#
loop_
_entity_poly.entity_id
_entity_poly.type
_entity_poly.pdbx_seq_one_letter_code
_entity_poly.pdbx_strand_id
1 'polypeptide(L)'
;MTLNFKFKHNHNDKAVLLFHGMTGSPFELKKFGHYLYTQGYDVYAECLPGHGDDFENIMNVTYKDWENFAYKKFEELTIQYSEVFVGGLCLGALLALAVAEKFPNIVKGIIALSSTLYLDGTRMPWYSFLMPAGFATITRFFYK
;
A
#
# COMPACT_ATOMS: atom_id res chain seq x y z
N MET A 1 -17.52 -4.61 5.44
CA MET A 1 -17.19 -5.42 4.22
C MET A 1 -15.68 -5.48 4.10
N THR A 2 -15.05 -6.65 4.22
CA THR A 2 -13.58 -6.74 4.15
C THR A 2 -13.13 -6.39 2.74
N LEU A 3 -12.38 -5.29 2.61
CA LEU A 3 -11.81 -4.83 1.33
C LEU A 3 -10.55 -5.62 0.94
N ASN A 4 -10.13 -6.55 1.78
CA ASN A 4 -8.97 -7.41 1.57
C ASN A 4 -9.18 -8.36 0.40
N PHE A 5 -8.11 -8.64 -0.32
CA PHE A 5 -8.14 -9.74 -1.29
C PHE A 5 -6.90 -10.63 -1.16
N LYS A 6 -7.09 -11.87 -1.61
CA LYS A 6 -6.06 -12.88 -1.62
C LYS A 6 -6.27 -13.78 -2.84
N PHE A 7 -5.22 -13.94 -3.63
CA PHE A 7 -5.19 -14.89 -4.72
C PHE A 7 -4.13 -15.94 -4.42
N LYS A 8 -4.51 -17.21 -4.39
CA LYS A 8 -3.62 -18.32 -4.04
C LYS A 8 -3.71 -19.47 -5.03
N HIS A 9 -2.57 -20.07 -5.31
CA HIS A 9 -2.45 -21.36 -5.98
C HIS A 9 -2.49 -22.49 -4.94
N ASN A 10 -2.72 -23.73 -5.38
CA ASN A 10 -2.73 -24.89 -4.47
C ASN A 10 -1.36 -25.17 -3.85
N HIS A 11 -0.28 -24.95 -4.63
CA HIS A 11 1.11 -25.10 -4.19
C HIS A 11 1.92 -23.97 -4.82
N ASN A 12 2.50 -23.11 -4.00
CA ASN A 12 3.35 -22.03 -4.46
C ASN A 12 4.35 -21.63 -3.39
N ASP A 13 5.59 -21.35 -3.81
CA ASP A 13 6.67 -20.90 -2.95
C ASP A 13 6.89 -19.38 -3.00
N LYS A 14 6.15 -18.68 -3.87
CA LYS A 14 6.33 -17.24 -4.15
C LYS A 14 5.09 -16.46 -3.78
N ALA A 15 5.27 -15.43 -2.96
CA ALA A 15 4.20 -14.52 -2.61
C ALA A 15 4.56 -13.05 -2.86
N VAL A 16 3.55 -12.24 -3.14
CA VAL A 16 3.64 -10.79 -3.22
C VAL A 16 2.69 -10.18 -2.20
N LEU A 17 3.21 -9.34 -1.31
CA LEU A 17 2.44 -8.54 -0.37
C LEU A 17 2.28 -7.13 -0.94
N LEU A 18 1.05 -6.69 -1.10
CA LEU A 18 0.71 -5.39 -1.70
C LEU A 18 0.07 -4.45 -0.68
N PHE A 19 0.54 -3.20 -0.64
CA PHE A 19 0.01 -2.12 0.20
C PHE A 19 -0.63 -1.02 -0.65
N HIS A 20 -1.85 -0.63 -0.31
CA HIS A 20 -2.60 0.43 -1.01
C HIS A 20 -2.16 1.85 -0.61
N GLY A 21 -2.68 2.85 -1.30
CA GLY A 21 -2.39 4.27 -1.06
C GLY A 21 -3.11 4.86 0.16
N MET A 22 -2.72 6.10 0.54
CA MET A 22 -3.15 6.81 1.75
C MET A 22 -4.68 6.90 1.93
N THR A 23 -5.42 7.17 0.86
CA THR A 23 -6.89 7.35 0.92
C THR A 23 -7.62 6.22 0.21
N GLY A 24 -6.89 5.18 -0.13
CA GLY A 24 -7.37 4.08 -0.94
C GLY A 24 -7.77 2.84 -0.13
N SER A 25 -7.87 1.75 -0.85
CA SER A 25 -8.12 0.43 -0.29
C SER A 25 -7.41 -0.63 -1.14
N PRO A 26 -7.27 -1.86 -0.67
CA PRO A 26 -6.70 -2.96 -1.46
C PRO A 26 -7.33 -3.13 -2.84
N PHE A 27 -8.58 -2.71 -3.00
CA PHE A 27 -9.30 -2.81 -4.28
C PHE A 27 -8.59 -2.08 -5.44
N GLU A 28 -7.86 -0.99 -5.16
CA GLU A 28 -7.07 -0.25 -6.17
C GLU A 28 -6.04 -1.16 -6.86
N LEU A 29 -5.47 -2.08 -6.10
CA LEU A 29 -4.43 -3.00 -6.56
C LEU A 29 -4.97 -4.34 -7.06
N LYS A 30 -6.31 -4.54 -7.03
CA LYS A 30 -6.90 -5.85 -7.33
C LYS A 30 -6.62 -6.34 -8.75
N LYS A 31 -6.69 -5.45 -9.75
CA LYS A 31 -6.38 -5.81 -11.15
C LYS A 31 -4.91 -6.17 -11.32
N PHE A 32 -4.03 -5.39 -10.70
CA PHE A 32 -2.60 -5.64 -10.69
C PHE A 32 -2.26 -6.93 -9.94
N GLY A 33 -2.85 -7.14 -8.77
CA GLY A 33 -2.70 -8.38 -8.01
C GLY A 33 -3.19 -9.61 -8.79
N HIS A 34 -4.30 -9.50 -9.51
CA HIS A 34 -4.76 -10.57 -10.38
C HIS A 34 -3.77 -10.87 -11.52
N TYR A 35 -3.18 -9.83 -12.11
CA TYR A 35 -2.13 -10.01 -13.11
C TYR A 35 -0.93 -10.78 -12.52
N LEU A 36 -0.42 -10.40 -11.36
CA LEU A 36 0.67 -11.12 -10.68
C LEU A 36 0.30 -12.57 -10.37
N TYR A 37 -0.94 -12.81 -9.98
CA TYR A 37 -1.46 -14.15 -9.78
C TYR A 37 -1.39 -14.98 -11.07
N THR A 38 -1.77 -14.43 -12.23
CA THR A 38 -1.65 -15.14 -13.52
C THR A 38 -0.19 -15.37 -13.92
N GLN A 39 0.77 -14.65 -13.33
CA GLN A 39 2.21 -14.87 -13.53
C GLN A 39 2.82 -15.87 -12.53
N GLY A 40 2.00 -16.54 -11.73
CA GLY A 40 2.44 -17.61 -10.84
C GLY A 40 2.82 -17.15 -9.43
N TYR A 41 2.38 -15.99 -8.99
CA TYR A 41 2.58 -15.51 -7.62
C TYR A 41 1.30 -15.66 -6.80
N ASP A 42 1.41 -16.07 -5.56
CA ASP A 42 0.34 -15.85 -4.59
C ASP A 42 0.33 -14.36 -4.20
N VAL A 43 -0.85 -13.74 -4.11
CA VAL A 43 -0.95 -12.30 -3.87
C VAL A 43 -1.82 -12.02 -2.66
N TYR A 44 -1.32 -11.14 -1.80
CA TYR A 44 -1.97 -10.70 -0.59
C TYR A 44 -2.07 -9.18 -0.57
N ALA A 45 -3.25 -8.68 -0.29
CA ALA A 45 -3.48 -7.26 -0.05
C ALA A 45 -4.53 -7.11 1.05
N GLU A 46 -4.13 -6.47 2.13
CA GLU A 46 -4.98 -6.21 3.28
C GLU A 46 -5.13 -4.70 3.50
N CYS A 47 -6.26 -4.33 4.06
CA CYS A 47 -6.55 -2.94 4.39
C CYS A 47 -5.60 -2.46 5.49
N LEU A 48 -4.96 -1.33 5.29
CA LEU A 48 -4.10 -0.71 6.30
C LEU A 48 -4.94 -0.27 7.51
N PRO A 49 -4.38 -0.28 8.72
CA PRO A 49 -5.07 0.23 9.91
C PRO A 49 -5.67 1.61 9.69
N GLY A 50 -6.89 1.82 10.16
CA GLY A 50 -7.65 3.07 10.00
C GLY A 50 -8.30 3.27 8.64
N HIS A 51 -8.03 2.40 7.65
CA HIS A 51 -8.65 2.47 6.33
C HIS A 51 -9.87 1.51 6.24
N GLY A 52 -10.76 1.81 5.30
CA GLY A 52 -11.94 0.96 5.02
C GLY A 52 -13.17 1.26 5.90
N ASP A 53 -13.03 2.09 6.89
CA ASP A 53 -14.07 2.61 7.78
C ASP A 53 -14.21 4.12 7.60
N ASP A 54 -14.85 4.80 8.56
CA ASP A 54 -14.99 6.25 8.54
C ASP A 54 -13.62 6.95 8.60
N PHE A 55 -13.51 8.10 7.93
CA PHE A 55 -12.30 8.91 7.84
C PHE A 55 -11.69 9.29 9.21
N GLU A 56 -12.51 9.39 10.26
CA GLU A 56 -12.04 9.67 11.62
C GLU A 56 -11.07 8.62 12.16
N ASN A 57 -11.17 7.38 11.68
CA ASN A 57 -10.28 6.29 12.11
C ASN A 57 -8.85 6.47 11.59
N ILE A 58 -8.66 7.05 10.40
CA ILE A 58 -7.33 7.35 9.84
C ILE A 58 -6.59 8.38 10.70
N MET A 59 -7.30 9.37 11.25
CA MET A 59 -6.69 10.44 12.06
C MET A 59 -6.12 9.92 13.38
N ASN A 60 -6.52 8.75 13.82
CA ASN A 60 -6.05 8.12 15.06
C ASN A 60 -4.91 7.12 14.84
N VAL A 61 -4.48 6.92 13.58
CA VAL A 61 -3.42 5.97 13.22
C VAL A 61 -2.16 6.74 12.84
N THR A 62 -1.03 6.30 13.34
CA THR A 62 0.28 6.87 13.02
C THR A 62 0.95 6.10 11.87
N TYR A 63 1.95 6.72 11.23
CA TYR A 63 2.78 6.01 10.26
C TYR A 63 3.45 4.77 10.87
N LYS A 64 3.81 4.85 12.16
CA LYS A 64 4.40 3.73 12.91
C LYS A 64 3.48 2.53 13.03
N ASP A 65 2.17 2.75 13.13
CA ASP A 65 1.19 1.68 13.17
C ASP A 65 1.11 0.96 11.82
N TRP A 66 1.19 1.70 10.71
CA TRP A 66 1.25 1.12 9.37
C TRP A 66 2.55 0.36 9.12
N GLU A 67 3.70 0.90 9.55
CA GLU A 67 4.98 0.16 9.47
C GLU A 67 4.91 -1.15 10.25
N ASN A 68 4.45 -1.12 11.50
CA ASN A 68 4.34 -2.31 12.34
C ASN A 68 3.39 -3.34 11.72
N PHE A 69 2.27 -2.88 11.15
CA PHE A 69 1.36 -3.75 10.41
C PHE A 69 2.05 -4.39 9.21
N ALA A 70 2.76 -3.60 8.39
CA ALA A 70 3.47 -4.08 7.21
C ALA A 70 4.55 -5.11 7.57
N TYR A 71 5.32 -4.86 8.62
CA TYR A 71 6.34 -5.78 9.11
C TYR A 71 5.74 -7.10 9.56
N LYS A 72 4.69 -7.04 10.38
CA LYS A 72 3.99 -8.24 10.86
C LYS A 72 3.44 -9.07 9.71
N LYS A 73 2.80 -8.42 8.71
CA LYS A 73 2.25 -9.14 7.54
C LYS A 73 3.33 -9.77 6.67
N PHE A 74 4.46 -9.11 6.52
CA PHE A 74 5.60 -9.67 5.83
C PHE A 74 6.16 -10.90 6.55
N GLU A 75 6.38 -10.80 7.87
CA GLU A 75 6.86 -11.92 8.69
C GLU A 75 5.91 -13.13 8.63
N GLU A 76 4.58 -12.91 8.68
CA GLU A 76 3.57 -13.98 8.53
C GLU A 76 3.73 -14.74 7.20
N LEU A 77 4.08 -14.02 6.12
CA LEU A 77 4.26 -14.65 4.80
C LEU A 77 5.60 -15.38 4.68
N THR A 78 6.68 -14.89 5.30
CA THR A 78 7.99 -15.56 5.26
C THR A 78 8.00 -16.93 5.94
N ILE A 79 7.03 -17.20 6.81
CA ILE A 79 6.84 -18.52 7.41
C ILE A 79 6.26 -19.52 6.39
N GLN A 80 5.47 -19.03 5.42
CA GLN A 80 4.72 -19.86 4.48
C GLN A 80 5.37 -19.96 3.10
N TYR A 81 6.18 -18.97 2.71
CA TYR A 81 6.77 -18.82 1.39
C TYR A 81 8.28 -18.65 1.46
N SER A 82 8.98 -19.32 0.57
CA SER A 82 10.44 -19.20 0.45
C SER A 82 10.87 -17.90 -0.24
N GLU A 83 10.01 -17.34 -1.08
CA GLU A 83 10.25 -16.09 -1.79
C GLU A 83 9.10 -15.11 -1.56
N VAL A 84 9.37 -14.02 -0.85
CA VAL A 84 8.38 -12.97 -0.59
C VAL A 84 8.84 -11.65 -1.20
N PHE A 85 7.99 -11.12 -2.06
CA PHE A 85 8.11 -9.80 -2.68
C PHE A 85 7.16 -8.82 -1.99
N VAL A 86 7.52 -7.55 -1.99
CA VAL A 86 6.68 -6.50 -1.43
C VAL A 86 6.41 -5.42 -2.45
N GLY A 87 5.23 -4.84 -2.42
CA GLY A 87 4.92 -3.76 -3.34
C GLY A 87 3.81 -2.86 -2.82
N GLY A 88 3.63 -1.72 -3.47
CA GLY A 88 2.55 -0.83 -3.10
C GLY A 88 2.44 0.40 -3.97
N LEU A 89 1.37 1.15 -3.72
CA LEU A 89 1.02 2.38 -4.42
C LEU A 89 1.14 3.57 -3.46
N CYS A 90 1.84 4.63 -3.84
CA CYS A 90 1.98 5.88 -3.07
C CYS A 90 2.51 5.60 -1.64
N LEU A 91 1.70 5.80 -0.59
CA LEU A 91 2.03 5.41 0.79
C LEU A 91 2.45 3.93 0.89
N GLY A 92 1.71 3.05 0.20
CA GLY A 92 2.02 1.63 0.17
C GLY A 92 3.39 1.31 -0.41
N ALA A 93 3.88 2.12 -1.37
CA ALA A 93 5.24 1.99 -1.89
C ALA A 93 6.29 2.36 -0.83
N LEU A 94 6.03 3.37 0.00
CA LEU A 94 6.92 3.72 1.13
C LEU A 94 6.96 2.61 2.17
N LEU A 95 5.81 1.99 2.47
CA LEU A 95 5.75 0.84 3.38
C LEU A 95 6.51 -0.38 2.82
N ALA A 96 6.41 -0.64 1.50
CA ALA A 96 7.18 -1.70 0.86
C ALA A 96 8.70 -1.45 0.97
N LEU A 97 9.15 -0.19 0.81
CA LEU A 97 10.53 0.21 1.01
C LEU A 97 10.97 0.05 2.47
N ALA A 98 10.13 0.45 3.44
CA ALA A 98 10.42 0.28 4.85
C ALA A 98 10.55 -1.20 5.24
N VAL A 99 9.71 -2.08 4.68
CA VAL A 99 9.84 -3.53 4.86
C VAL A 99 11.18 -4.03 4.29
N ALA A 100 11.55 -3.57 3.10
CA ALA A 100 12.81 -3.99 2.48
C ALA A 100 14.05 -3.45 3.23
N GLU A 101 13.98 -2.26 3.79
CA GLU A 101 15.03 -1.71 4.66
C GLU A 101 15.20 -2.54 5.93
N LYS A 102 14.07 -2.93 6.56
CA LYS A 102 14.10 -3.74 7.78
C LYS A 102 14.54 -5.19 7.55
N PHE A 103 14.20 -5.77 6.38
CA PHE A 103 14.46 -7.17 6.05
C PHE A 103 15.27 -7.34 4.75
N PRO A 104 16.46 -6.70 4.62
CA PRO A 104 17.18 -6.57 3.34
C PRO A 104 17.62 -7.92 2.75
N ASN A 105 17.80 -8.94 3.58
CA ASN A 105 18.24 -10.27 3.12
C ASN A 105 17.08 -11.23 2.83
N ILE A 106 15.84 -10.85 3.16
CA ILE A 106 14.67 -11.72 3.07
C ILE A 106 13.74 -11.26 1.94
N VAL A 107 13.56 -9.96 1.76
CA VAL A 107 12.77 -9.38 0.67
C VAL A 107 13.44 -9.72 -0.67
N LYS A 108 12.71 -10.40 -1.55
CA LYS A 108 13.23 -10.84 -2.86
C LYS A 108 13.13 -9.78 -3.95
N GLY A 109 12.26 -8.81 -3.78
CA GLY A 109 12.12 -7.69 -4.69
C GLY A 109 11.04 -6.73 -4.26
N ILE A 110 11.08 -5.51 -4.81
CA ILE A 110 10.19 -4.42 -4.46
C ILE A 110 9.46 -3.92 -5.72
N ILE A 111 8.17 -3.65 -5.58
CA ILE A 111 7.34 -3.00 -6.60
C ILE A 111 6.87 -1.66 -6.04
N ALA A 112 7.51 -0.57 -6.41
CA ALA A 112 7.17 0.78 -5.94
C ALA A 112 6.44 1.56 -7.03
N LEU A 113 5.11 1.71 -6.87
CA LEU A 113 4.26 2.44 -7.81
C LEU A 113 3.98 3.84 -7.28
N SER A 114 4.27 4.88 -8.07
CA SER A 114 4.02 6.29 -7.73
C SER A 114 4.57 6.68 -6.35
N SER A 115 5.75 6.15 -5.98
CA SER A 115 6.40 6.51 -4.72
C SER A 115 6.98 7.91 -4.81
N THR A 116 6.66 8.75 -3.83
CA THR A 116 7.26 10.08 -3.66
C THR A 116 8.24 10.00 -2.50
N LEU A 117 9.50 9.69 -2.80
CA LEU A 117 10.58 9.61 -1.80
C LEU A 117 11.08 10.98 -1.36
N TYR A 118 10.95 11.97 -2.20
CA TYR A 118 11.42 13.32 -1.98
C TYR A 118 10.46 14.31 -2.64
N LEU A 119 9.92 15.22 -1.85
CA LEU A 119 9.30 16.42 -2.38
C LEU A 119 10.45 17.37 -2.70
N ASP A 120 10.98 17.25 -3.94
CA ASP A 120 12.08 18.07 -4.40
C ASP A 120 11.72 19.53 -4.19
N GLY A 121 12.48 20.21 -3.29
CA GLY A 121 12.67 21.63 -3.05
C GLY A 121 11.79 22.70 -3.71
N THR A 122 10.78 22.32 -4.46
CA THR A 122 9.70 23.21 -4.85
C THR A 122 9.00 23.64 -3.58
N ARG A 123 9.42 24.79 -3.07
CA ARG A 123 8.66 25.50 -2.04
C ARG A 123 7.22 25.43 -2.45
N MET A 124 6.43 24.62 -1.75
CA MET A 124 4.99 24.64 -1.96
C MET A 124 4.58 26.11 -1.94
N PRO A 125 3.99 26.63 -3.01
CA PRO A 125 3.59 28.02 -3.03
C PRO A 125 2.75 28.29 -1.78
N TRP A 126 2.91 29.44 -1.16
CA TRP A 126 2.22 29.81 0.08
C TRP A 126 0.69 29.55 0.04
N TYR A 127 0.10 29.49 -1.16
CA TYR A 127 -1.30 29.17 -1.37
C TYR A 127 -1.61 27.65 -1.35
N SER A 128 -0.62 26.78 -1.26
CA SER A 128 -0.86 25.33 -1.21
C SER A 128 -1.61 24.89 0.05
N PHE A 129 -1.52 25.66 1.14
CA PHE A 129 -2.35 25.43 2.33
C PHE A 129 -3.84 25.72 2.10
N LEU A 130 -4.19 26.46 1.03
CA LEU A 130 -5.58 26.69 0.58
C LEU A 130 -6.08 25.56 -0.31
N MET A 131 -5.21 24.64 -0.77
CA MET A 131 -5.59 23.54 -1.64
C MET A 131 -6.72 22.65 -1.07
N PRO A 132 -6.80 22.36 0.25
CA PRO A 132 -7.93 21.60 0.77
C PRO A 132 -9.29 22.23 0.48
N ALA A 133 -9.39 23.57 0.56
CA ALA A 133 -10.62 24.29 0.24
C ALA A 133 -10.91 24.35 -1.27
N GLY A 134 -9.87 24.54 -2.10
CA GLY A 134 -9.96 24.53 -3.55
C GLY A 134 -10.25 23.14 -4.13
N PHE A 135 -9.64 22.10 -3.60
CA PHE A 135 -9.84 20.72 -4.03
C PHE A 135 -11.28 20.24 -3.76
N ALA A 136 -11.85 20.57 -2.60
CA ALA A 136 -13.23 20.27 -2.26
C ALA A 136 -14.22 20.97 -3.22
N THR A 137 -13.86 22.14 -3.75
CA THR A 137 -14.69 22.88 -4.71
C THR A 137 -14.57 22.30 -6.13
N ILE A 138 -13.36 21.91 -6.53
CA ILE A 138 -13.10 21.32 -7.87
C ILE A 138 -13.71 19.92 -7.97
N THR A 139 -13.59 19.07 -6.94
CA THR A 139 -14.20 17.74 -6.94
C THR A 139 -15.74 17.80 -7.01
N ARG A 140 -16.36 18.81 -6.40
CA ARG A 140 -17.81 19.04 -6.55
C ARG A 140 -18.24 19.39 -7.98
N PHE A 141 -17.34 19.92 -8.80
CA PHE A 141 -17.64 20.33 -10.19
C PHE A 141 -17.51 19.14 -11.17
N PHE A 142 -16.65 18.16 -10.86
CA PHE A 142 -16.36 17.01 -11.74
C PHE A 142 -17.15 15.73 -11.38
N TYR A 143 -17.81 15.69 -10.21
CA TYR A 143 -18.64 14.56 -9.76
C TYR A 143 -20.09 14.96 -9.58
N LYS A 144 -20.70 15.51 -10.66
CA LYS A 144 -22.16 15.59 -10.80
C LYS A 144 -22.62 14.60 -11.83
#